data_173f7340a56ec693785b788543280530
#
_entry.id   173f7340a56ec693785b788543280530
#
_cell.length_a   1.000
_cell.length_b   1.000
_cell.length_c   1.000
_cell.angle_alpha   90.00
_cell.angle_beta   90.00
_cell.angle_gamma   90.00
#
_symmetry.space_group_name_H-M   'P 1'
#
loop_
_entity.id
_entity.type
_entity.pdbx_description
1 polymer ?
#
loop_
_entity_poly.entity_id
_entity_poly.type
_entity_poly.pdbx_seq_one_letter_code
_entity_poly.pdbx_strand_id
1 'polypeptide(L)'
;MIRFGEPFNKKINYTRRPGVYAIVQVDRQILLTYQDNENQLPGGGVDKNENPIEALHREIKEETGWKILIKRKYGIYQKFIYMPEYKLWAHKICSVYIAKGIYPISEPTETEHIPILTQPDIASRILHSPADRAFVRKFYLI
;
A
#
# COMPACT_ATOMS: atom_id res chain seq x y z
N MET A 1 8.88 4.93 -15.39
CA MET A 1 8.09 4.54 -14.20
C MET A 1 6.61 4.69 -14.54
N ILE A 2 5.84 3.65 -14.31
CA ILE A 2 4.41 3.67 -14.62
C ILE A 2 3.69 4.70 -13.73
N ARG A 3 2.72 5.40 -14.30
CA ARG A 3 1.96 6.44 -13.62
C ARG A 3 0.50 6.02 -13.49
N PHE A 4 -0.07 6.28 -12.32
CA PHE A 4 -1.51 6.19 -12.08
C PHE A 4 -2.04 7.56 -11.69
N GLY A 5 -3.31 7.81 -12.00
CA GLY A 5 -3.94 9.08 -11.67
C GLY A 5 -3.60 10.20 -12.65
N GLU A 6 -3.59 11.43 -12.14
CA GLU A 6 -3.43 12.62 -12.95
C GLU A 6 -2.04 12.74 -13.58
N PRO A 7 -1.94 13.36 -14.78
CA PRO A 7 -0.65 13.61 -15.39
C PRO A 7 0.12 14.71 -14.63
N PHE A 8 1.44 14.71 -14.81
CA PHE A 8 2.29 15.77 -14.29
C PHE A 8 1.86 17.13 -14.84
N ASN A 9 1.74 18.10 -13.95
CA ASN A 9 1.41 19.48 -14.32
C ASN A 9 2.60 20.36 -13.95
N LYS A 10 3.27 20.92 -14.97
CA LYS A 10 4.47 21.75 -14.79
C LYS A 10 4.23 23.05 -14.02
N LYS A 11 2.96 23.45 -13.83
CA LYS A 11 2.58 24.64 -13.07
C LYS A 11 2.46 24.37 -11.57
N ILE A 12 2.52 23.11 -11.15
CA ILE A 12 2.38 22.70 -9.77
C ILE A 12 3.74 22.34 -9.19
N ASN A 13 4.01 22.82 -7.97
CA ASN A 13 5.17 22.40 -7.20
C ASN A 13 4.81 21.17 -6.40
N TYR A 14 5.42 20.03 -6.73
CA TYR A 14 5.18 18.79 -6.05
C TYR A 14 6.21 18.52 -4.97
N THR A 15 5.75 17.99 -3.84
CA THR A 15 6.62 17.47 -2.79
C THR A 15 6.77 15.97 -2.99
N ARG A 16 8.00 15.49 -3.06
CA ARG A 16 8.28 14.06 -3.19
C ARG A 16 7.90 13.32 -1.91
N ARG A 17 7.09 12.26 -2.06
CA ARG A 17 6.59 11.46 -0.94
C ARG A 17 6.78 9.97 -1.27
N PRO A 18 7.87 9.34 -0.77
CA PRO A 18 8.04 7.91 -0.97
C PRO A 18 7.05 7.11 -0.14
N GLY A 19 6.50 6.07 -0.74
CA GLY A 19 5.57 5.16 -0.08
C GLY A 19 5.96 3.71 -0.30
N VAL A 20 5.50 2.84 0.59
CA VAL A 20 5.74 1.40 0.55
C VAL A 20 4.45 0.66 0.81
N TYR A 21 4.16 -0.35 0.00
CA TYR A 21 2.95 -1.17 0.08
C TYR A 21 3.31 -2.62 -0.18
N ALA A 22 2.47 -3.55 0.26
CA ALA A 22 2.74 -4.97 0.03
C ALA A 22 1.50 -5.75 -0.36
N ILE A 23 1.71 -6.71 -1.24
CA ILE A 23 0.81 -7.83 -1.45
C ILE A 23 1.21 -8.87 -0.41
N VAL A 24 0.41 -8.98 0.65
CA VAL A 24 0.69 -9.87 1.78
C VAL A 24 -0.11 -11.14 1.62
N GLN A 25 0.58 -12.24 1.40
CA GLN A 25 -0.04 -13.56 1.23
C GLN A 25 -0.20 -14.23 2.59
N VAL A 26 -1.41 -14.69 2.89
CA VAL A 26 -1.73 -15.46 4.09
C VAL A 26 -2.44 -16.73 3.60
N ASP A 27 -1.72 -17.84 3.54
CA ASP A 27 -2.19 -19.06 2.89
C ASP A 27 -2.60 -18.75 1.43
N ARG A 28 -3.86 -18.97 1.07
CA ARG A 28 -4.38 -18.67 -0.27
C ARG A 28 -5.13 -17.35 -0.34
N GLN A 29 -5.02 -16.55 0.72
CA GLN A 29 -5.69 -15.26 0.81
C GLN A 29 -4.69 -14.11 0.75
N ILE A 30 -5.20 -12.91 0.58
CA ILE A 30 -4.43 -11.69 0.60
C ILE A 30 -4.94 -10.81 1.74
N LEU A 31 -4.01 -10.19 2.47
CA LEU A 31 -4.33 -9.29 3.57
C LEU A 31 -4.51 -7.87 3.05
N LEU A 32 -5.67 -7.31 3.30
CA LEU A 32 -6.01 -5.92 2.97
C LEU A 32 -6.24 -5.15 4.26
N THR A 33 -6.25 -3.83 4.15
CA THR A 33 -6.77 -2.95 5.19
C THR A 33 -7.95 -2.15 4.67
N TYR A 34 -8.97 -1.97 5.52
CA TYR A 34 -10.17 -1.22 5.19
C TYR A 34 -10.21 0.04 6.04
N GLN A 35 -10.37 1.20 5.39
CA GLN A 35 -10.44 2.49 6.04
C GLN A 35 -11.25 3.44 5.15
N ASP A 36 -12.12 4.25 5.76
CA ASP A 36 -12.90 5.29 5.04
C ASP A 36 -13.63 4.75 3.81
N ASN A 37 -14.28 3.59 3.96
CA ASN A 37 -15.01 2.90 2.87
C ASN A 37 -14.11 2.44 1.71
N GLU A 38 -12.81 2.32 1.93
CA GLU A 38 -11.85 1.90 0.91
C GLU A 38 -11.08 0.66 1.35
N ASN A 39 -11.01 -0.34 0.47
CA ASN A 39 -10.10 -1.45 0.64
C ASN A 39 -8.76 -1.10 0.00
N GLN A 40 -7.67 -1.32 0.71
CA GLN A 40 -6.33 -0.90 0.30
C GLN A 40 -5.32 -2.02 0.54
N LEU A 41 -4.26 -2.08 -0.27
CA LEU A 41 -3.07 -2.81 0.11
C LEU A 41 -2.46 -2.13 1.35
N PRO A 42 -2.02 -2.89 2.36
CA PRO A 42 -1.44 -2.27 3.54
C PRO A 42 -0.08 -1.64 3.23
N GLY A 43 0.20 -0.53 3.86
CA GLY A 43 1.41 0.25 3.68
C GLY A 43 1.17 1.72 3.92
N GLY A 44 2.14 2.53 3.57
CA GLY A 44 2.05 3.97 3.78
C GLY A 44 3.34 4.70 3.48
N GLY A 45 3.48 5.89 4.04
CA GLY A 45 4.64 6.74 3.81
C GLY A 45 5.88 6.26 4.54
N VAL A 46 7.04 6.54 3.95
CA VAL A 46 8.33 6.32 4.58
C VAL A 46 8.68 7.58 5.36
N ASP A 47 8.88 7.45 6.67
CA ASP A 47 9.22 8.59 7.52
C ASP A 47 10.67 9.00 7.28
N LYS A 48 10.97 10.25 7.64
CA LYS A 48 12.33 10.77 7.56
C LYS A 48 13.26 9.91 8.43
N ASN A 49 14.43 9.55 7.89
CA ASN A 49 15.43 8.70 8.53
C ASN A 49 15.02 7.23 8.69
N GLU A 50 13.93 6.84 8.06
CA GLU A 50 13.47 5.45 8.04
C GLU A 50 13.79 4.84 6.67
N ASN A 51 14.24 3.58 6.62
CA ASN A 51 14.40 2.92 5.33
C ASN A 51 13.06 2.27 4.89
N PRO A 52 12.91 1.97 3.60
CA PRO A 52 11.65 1.42 3.08
C PRO A 52 11.19 0.13 3.75
N ILE A 53 12.12 -0.76 4.12
CA ILE A 53 11.79 -2.05 4.75
C ILE A 53 11.25 -1.83 6.16
N GLU A 54 11.90 -0.97 6.94
CA GLU A 54 11.42 -0.60 8.29
C GLU A 54 10.03 0.03 8.21
N ALA A 55 9.83 0.95 7.25
CA ALA A 55 8.55 1.61 7.05
C ALA A 55 7.45 0.59 6.74
N LEU A 56 7.73 -0.39 5.89
CA LEU A 56 6.75 -1.40 5.51
C LEU A 56 6.33 -2.25 6.70
N HIS A 57 7.29 -2.72 7.51
CA HIS A 57 6.97 -3.48 8.73
C HIS A 57 6.13 -2.64 9.70
N ARG A 58 6.51 -1.39 9.90
CA ARG A 58 5.80 -0.47 10.79
C ARG A 58 4.37 -0.22 10.33
N GLU A 59 4.19 0.16 9.07
CA GLU A 59 2.88 0.49 8.50
C GLU A 59 1.93 -0.71 8.55
N ILE A 60 2.39 -1.89 8.17
CA ILE A 60 1.53 -3.08 8.16
C ILE A 60 1.13 -3.47 9.57
N LYS A 61 2.03 -3.34 10.54
CA LYS A 61 1.70 -3.59 11.94
C LYS A 61 0.68 -2.57 12.47
N GLU A 62 0.86 -1.29 12.16
CA GLU A 62 -0.07 -0.24 12.60
C GLU A 62 -1.47 -0.43 12.03
N GLU A 63 -1.57 -0.82 10.76
CA GLU A 63 -2.85 -0.94 10.06
C GLU A 63 -3.54 -2.28 10.23
N THR A 64 -2.78 -3.35 10.42
CA THR A 64 -3.34 -4.71 10.42
C THR A 64 -3.00 -5.53 11.66
N GLY A 65 -1.98 -5.14 12.40
CA GLY A 65 -1.48 -5.91 13.53
C GLY A 65 -0.66 -7.14 13.14
N TRP A 66 -0.36 -7.32 11.86
CA TRP A 66 0.35 -8.51 11.37
C TRP A 66 1.86 -8.34 11.34
N LYS A 67 2.55 -9.42 11.73
CA LYS A 67 3.97 -9.61 11.44
C LYS A 67 4.10 -10.23 10.06
N ILE A 68 5.03 -9.70 9.26
CA ILE A 68 5.26 -10.16 7.89
C ILE A 68 6.71 -10.58 7.67
N LEU A 69 6.91 -11.41 6.65
CA LEU A 69 8.21 -11.70 6.06
C LEU A 69 8.21 -11.10 4.65
N ILE A 70 9.08 -10.12 4.40
CA ILE A 70 9.18 -9.50 3.08
C ILE A 70 10.01 -10.41 2.19
N LYS A 71 9.45 -10.82 1.05
CA LYS A 71 10.13 -11.73 0.11
C LYS A 71 10.95 -10.98 -0.92
N ARG A 72 10.37 -9.95 -1.56
CA ARG A 72 11.06 -9.18 -2.59
C ARG A 72 10.29 -7.93 -2.97
N LYS A 73 10.99 -6.99 -3.58
CA LYS A 73 10.36 -5.84 -4.24
C LYS A 73 9.79 -6.34 -5.55
N TYR A 74 8.54 -6.00 -5.83
CA TYR A 74 7.82 -6.46 -7.01
C TYR A 74 7.72 -5.40 -8.09
N GLY A 75 7.46 -4.16 -7.69
CA GLY A 75 7.30 -3.09 -8.66
C GLY A 75 7.34 -1.72 -8.01
N ILE A 76 7.19 -0.72 -8.87
CA ILE A 76 7.21 0.68 -8.46
C ILE A 76 6.30 1.46 -9.39
N TYR A 77 5.59 2.45 -8.84
CA TYR A 77 4.77 3.35 -9.64
C TYR A 77 4.82 4.76 -9.06
N GLN A 78 4.34 5.72 -9.84
CA GLN A 78 4.26 7.10 -9.40
C GLN A 78 2.84 7.63 -9.53
N LYS A 79 2.53 8.63 -8.71
CA LYS A 79 1.21 9.25 -8.66
C LYS A 79 1.36 10.72 -8.27
N PHE A 80 0.69 11.60 -9.01
CA PHE A 80 0.62 13.02 -8.68
C PHE A 80 -0.76 13.26 -8.07
N ILE A 81 -0.82 13.73 -6.83
CA ILE A 81 -2.08 13.87 -6.12
C ILE A 81 -2.02 15.02 -5.09
N TYR A 82 -3.13 15.72 -4.93
CA TYR A 82 -3.26 16.68 -3.84
C TYR A 82 -3.61 15.92 -2.55
N MET A 83 -2.86 16.19 -1.50
CA MET A 83 -3.08 15.59 -0.17
C MET A 83 -3.64 16.65 0.76
N PRO A 84 -4.98 16.71 0.94
CA PRO A 84 -5.60 17.76 1.75
C PRO A 84 -5.18 17.73 3.21
N GLU A 85 -4.88 16.57 3.77
CA GLU A 85 -4.42 16.41 5.15
C GLU A 85 -3.09 17.12 5.42
N TYR A 86 -2.26 17.31 4.38
CA TYR A 86 -0.97 18.01 4.47
C TYR A 86 -0.99 19.35 3.71
N LYS A 87 -2.09 19.67 3.03
CA LYS A 87 -2.24 20.88 2.22
C LYS A 87 -1.11 21.04 1.20
N LEU A 88 -0.77 19.95 0.51
CA LEU A 88 0.29 19.95 -0.49
C LEU A 88 -0.05 19.05 -1.68
N TRP A 89 0.59 19.36 -2.80
CA TRP A 89 0.61 18.46 -3.96
C TRP A 89 1.79 17.50 -3.82
N ALA A 90 1.51 16.22 -3.89
CA ALA A 90 2.51 15.18 -3.71
C ALA A 90 2.89 14.52 -5.03
N HIS A 91 4.18 14.26 -5.19
CA HIS A 91 4.70 13.30 -6.14
C HIS A 91 4.99 12.02 -5.36
N LYS A 92 4.03 11.11 -5.34
CA LYS A 92 4.16 9.84 -4.63
C LYS A 92 4.94 8.87 -5.50
N ILE A 93 5.98 8.30 -4.92
CA ILE A 93 6.76 7.22 -5.54
C ILE A 93 6.56 6.01 -4.65
N CYS A 94 5.80 5.03 -5.17
CA CYS A 94 5.29 3.93 -4.37
C CYS A 94 5.96 2.62 -4.79
N SER A 95 6.64 1.98 -3.85
CA SER A 95 7.22 0.67 -4.05
C SER A 95 6.24 -0.39 -3.55
N VAL A 96 6.06 -1.45 -4.34
CA VAL A 96 5.18 -2.57 -4.02
C VAL A 96 6.03 -3.80 -3.78
N TYR A 97 5.83 -4.44 -2.64
CA TYR A 97 6.56 -5.64 -2.22
C TYR A 97 5.65 -6.85 -2.18
N ILE A 98 6.25 -8.02 -2.31
CA ILE A 98 5.58 -9.29 -2.02
C ILE A 98 6.04 -9.72 -0.63
N ALA A 99 5.08 -10.04 0.22
CA ALA A 99 5.34 -10.46 1.58
C ALA A 99 4.46 -11.64 1.96
N LYS A 100 4.89 -12.36 2.99
CA LYS A 100 4.10 -13.42 3.62
C LYS A 100 3.66 -12.95 5.00
N GLY A 101 2.37 -13.08 5.30
CA GLY A 101 1.87 -12.87 6.65
C GLY A 101 2.27 -14.05 7.53
N ILE A 102 2.91 -13.77 8.66
CA ILE A 102 3.39 -14.81 9.57
C ILE A 102 2.31 -15.12 10.61
N TYR A 103 1.91 -14.12 11.37
CA TYR A 103 0.82 -14.22 12.34
C TYR A 103 0.40 -12.82 12.78
N PRO A 104 -0.85 -12.66 13.27
CA PRO A 104 -1.25 -11.41 13.88
C PRO A 104 -0.58 -11.27 15.27
N ILE A 105 0.11 -10.14 15.48
CA ILE A 105 0.78 -9.85 16.76
C ILE A 105 -0.18 -9.18 17.72
N SER A 106 -1.01 -8.28 17.21
CA SER A 106 -1.85 -7.40 18.00
C SER A 106 -3.04 -6.93 17.18
N GLU A 107 -3.96 -6.22 17.84
CA GLU A 107 -4.93 -5.42 17.11
C GLU A 107 -4.22 -4.28 16.38
N PRO A 108 -4.80 -3.72 15.30
CA PRO A 108 -4.25 -2.53 14.68
C PRO A 108 -4.09 -1.40 15.70
N THR A 109 -2.95 -0.71 15.67
CA THR A 109 -2.74 0.45 16.54
C THR A 109 -3.44 1.69 15.95
N GLU A 110 -3.67 1.71 14.64
CA GLU A 110 -4.51 2.72 13.99
C GLU A 110 -5.95 2.21 13.99
N THR A 111 -6.77 2.74 14.89
CA THR A 111 -8.12 2.21 15.18
C THR A 111 -9.11 2.36 14.03
N GLU A 112 -8.84 3.24 13.07
CA GLU A 112 -9.70 3.40 11.89
C GLU A 112 -9.49 2.30 10.84
N HIS A 113 -8.41 1.54 10.95
CA HIS A 113 -8.08 0.46 10.01
C HIS A 113 -8.63 -0.88 10.48
N ILE A 114 -9.21 -1.62 9.54
CA ILE A 114 -9.75 -2.97 9.80
C ILE A 114 -9.01 -3.94 8.87
N PRO A 115 -8.28 -4.93 9.40
CA PRO A 115 -7.65 -5.94 8.56
C PRO A 115 -8.68 -6.88 7.95
N ILE A 116 -8.49 -7.22 6.68
CA ILE A 116 -9.40 -8.09 5.93
C ILE A 116 -8.56 -9.15 5.21
N LEU A 117 -8.98 -10.41 5.32
CA LEU A 117 -8.43 -11.51 4.54
C LEU A 117 -9.45 -11.90 3.48
N THR A 118 -9.04 -11.93 2.22
CA THR A 118 -9.92 -12.28 1.13
C THR A 118 -9.16 -12.99 0.00
N GLN A 119 -9.91 -13.61 -0.92
CA GLN A 119 -9.32 -14.27 -2.07
C GLN A 119 -8.73 -13.23 -3.04
N PRO A 120 -7.65 -13.55 -3.76
CA PRO A 120 -7.02 -12.61 -4.69
C PRO A 120 -7.94 -12.07 -5.78
N ASP A 121 -8.81 -12.90 -6.34
CA ASP A 121 -9.75 -12.47 -7.37
C ASP A 121 -10.77 -11.48 -6.82
N ILE A 122 -11.23 -11.66 -5.57
CA ILE A 122 -12.10 -10.70 -4.90
C ILE A 122 -11.35 -9.41 -4.63
N ALA A 123 -10.13 -9.50 -4.08
CA ALA A 123 -9.28 -8.34 -3.81
C ALA A 123 -9.09 -7.48 -5.08
N SER A 124 -8.86 -8.13 -6.22
CA SER A 124 -8.66 -7.43 -7.50
C SER A 124 -9.86 -6.60 -7.95
N ARG A 125 -11.03 -6.86 -7.38
CA ARG A 125 -12.26 -6.12 -7.71
C ARG A 125 -12.62 -5.08 -6.66
N ILE A 126 -12.35 -5.36 -5.39
CA ILE A 126 -12.78 -4.48 -4.29
C ILE A 126 -11.74 -3.45 -3.88
N LEU A 127 -10.48 -3.62 -4.26
CA LEU A 127 -9.45 -2.61 -3.99
C LEU A 127 -9.83 -1.29 -4.63
N HIS A 128 -9.74 -0.21 -3.85
CA HIS A 128 -10.17 1.11 -4.29
C HIS A 128 -9.24 1.71 -5.35
N SER A 129 -7.93 1.62 -5.12
CA SER A 129 -6.94 2.24 -5.98
C SER A 129 -6.74 1.46 -7.28
N PRO A 130 -6.76 2.13 -8.45
CA PRO A 130 -6.41 1.47 -9.71
C PRO A 130 -5.03 0.85 -9.69
N ALA A 131 -4.06 1.45 -9.00
CA ALA A 131 -2.72 0.91 -8.87
C ALA A 131 -2.73 -0.41 -8.09
N ASP A 132 -3.42 -0.45 -6.97
CA ASP A 132 -3.53 -1.67 -6.16
C ASP A 132 -4.15 -2.81 -6.97
N ARG A 133 -5.26 -2.52 -7.68
CA ARG A 133 -5.90 -3.53 -8.54
C ARG A 133 -4.96 -4.05 -9.62
N ALA A 134 -4.23 -3.14 -10.27
CA ALA A 134 -3.33 -3.51 -11.36
C ALA A 134 -2.20 -4.42 -10.88
N PHE A 135 -1.58 -4.10 -9.73
CA PHE A 135 -0.50 -4.92 -9.20
C PHE A 135 -0.96 -6.28 -8.72
N VAL A 136 -2.14 -6.35 -8.09
CA VAL A 136 -2.71 -7.63 -7.65
C VAL A 136 -3.05 -8.51 -8.87
N ARG A 137 -3.69 -7.93 -9.89
CA ARG A 137 -4.02 -8.67 -11.11
C ARG A 137 -2.79 -9.21 -11.82
N LYS A 138 -1.76 -8.37 -11.93
CA LYS A 138 -0.51 -8.77 -12.57
C LYS A 138 0.17 -9.90 -11.80
N PHE A 139 0.25 -9.78 -10.49
CA PHE A 139 0.92 -10.78 -9.65
C PHE A 139 0.23 -12.14 -9.70
N TYR A 140 -1.10 -12.14 -9.63
CA TYR A 140 -1.89 -13.38 -9.62
C TYR A 140 -2.33 -13.84 -11.02
N LEU A 141 -2.01 -13.09 -12.06
CA LEU A 141 -2.40 -13.40 -13.45
C LEU A 141 -3.91 -13.51 -13.64
N ILE A 142 -4.63 -12.55 -13.11
CA ILE A 142 -6.11 -12.54 -13.15
C ILE A 142 -6.68 -11.28 -13.80
#